data_a275ae9d8d63587799ae12342e5b86a8
#
_entry.id   a275ae9d8d63587799ae12342e5b86a8
#
_cell.length_a   1.000
_cell.length_b   1.000
_cell.length_c   1.000
_cell.angle_alpha   90.00
_cell.angle_beta   90.00
_cell.angle_gamma   90.00
#
_symmetry.space_group_name_H-M   'P 1'
#
loop_
_entity.id
_entity.type
_entity.pdbx_description
1 polymer ?
#
loop_
_entity_poly.entity_id
_entity_poly.type
_entity_poly.pdbx_seq_one_letter_code
_entity_poly.pdbx_strand_id
1 'polypeptide(L)'
;MKDLKPTCRIAVVQAAPVLFDKTACTDKAVRLIAECAQQGAELIVFPELFIPGYPYGMTFGFTVGARNEDGRKDWQLYCDNSIVVPGPETERLAAAAKAAGAYVSIGVSERDGVTGTLYNANLIFCPDGTLAPVHRKLKPTGAERVVWGDADRG
;
A
#
# COMPACT_ATOMS: atom_id res chain seq x y z
N MET A 1 24.67 -2.13 -20.35
CA MET A 1 23.21 -2.13 -20.36
C MET A 1 22.73 -3.20 -21.35
N LYS A 2 22.90 -4.49 -21.00
CA LYS A 2 22.56 -5.61 -21.90
C LYS A 2 21.14 -6.17 -21.69
N ASP A 3 20.38 -5.65 -20.71
CA ASP A 3 19.18 -6.33 -20.21
C ASP A 3 17.89 -5.51 -20.30
N LEU A 4 17.89 -4.39 -21.02
CA LEU A 4 16.67 -3.63 -21.26
C LEU A 4 15.91 -4.27 -22.43
N LYS A 5 14.78 -4.89 -22.12
CA LYS A 5 13.82 -5.32 -23.13
C LYS A 5 13.31 -4.10 -23.91
N PRO A 6 13.10 -4.21 -25.22
CA PRO A 6 12.56 -3.10 -26.03
C PRO A 6 11.11 -2.75 -25.70
N THR A 7 10.39 -3.68 -25.07
CA THR A 7 8.98 -3.52 -24.68
C THR A 7 8.74 -4.20 -23.32
N CYS A 8 7.80 -3.65 -22.55
CA CYS A 8 7.32 -4.22 -21.30
C CYS A 8 5.78 -4.16 -21.29
N ARG A 9 5.13 -5.27 -20.94
CA ARG A 9 3.67 -5.30 -20.77
C ARG A 9 3.32 -4.88 -19.37
N ILE A 10 2.62 -3.76 -19.24
CA ILE A 10 2.21 -3.19 -17.95
C ILE A 10 0.71 -3.38 -17.76
N ALA A 11 0.30 -3.84 -16.58
CA ALA A 11 -1.08 -3.81 -16.13
C ALA A 11 -1.25 -2.69 -15.11
N VAL A 12 -2.21 -1.80 -15.35
CA VAL A 12 -2.62 -0.76 -14.40
C VAL A 12 -3.93 -1.20 -13.78
N VAL A 13 -3.91 -1.45 -12.48
CA VAL A 13 -5.09 -1.91 -11.73
C VAL A 13 -5.98 -0.72 -11.40
N GLN A 14 -7.15 -0.66 -11.99
CA GLN A 14 -8.21 0.29 -11.65
C GLN A 14 -9.33 -0.45 -10.92
N ALA A 15 -9.17 -0.62 -9.62
CA ALA A 15 -10.12 -1.33 -8.76
C ALA A 15 -10.25 -0.63 -7.41
N ALA A 16 -11.47 -0.60 -6.86
CA ALA A 16 -11.69 -0.10 -5.52
C ALA A 16 -11.05 -1.02 -4.48
N PRO A 17 -10.45 -0.52 -3.40
CA PRO A 17 -10.05 -1.33 -2.24
C PRO A 17 -11.30 -1.88 -1.50
N VAL A 18 -11.07 -2.78 -0.55
CA VAL A 18 -12.05 -3.10 0.49
C VAL A 18 -11.75 -2.19 1.67
N LEU A 19 -12.49 -1.10 1.81
CA LEU A 19 -12.16 -0.03 2.74
C LEU A 19 -12.01 -0.56 4.18
N PHE A 20 -10.87 -0.24 4.79
CA PHE A 20 -10.53 -0.53 6.18
C PHE A 20 -10.56 -2.02 6.55
N ASP A 21 -10.29 -2.87 5.55
CA ASP A 21 -10.05 -4.30 5.73
C ASP A 21 -8.78 -4.71 4.99
N LYS A 22 -7.64 -4.69 5.71
CA LYS A 22 -6.34 -5.02 5.13
C LYS A 22 -6.26 -6.45 4.62
N THR A 23 -6.96 -7.37 5.27
CA THR A 23 -6.98 -8.78 4.88
C THR A 23 -7.71 -8.95 3.55
N ALA A 24 -8.92 -8.41 3.45
CA ALA A 24 -9.70 -8.47 2.21
C ALA A 24 -9.06 -7.68 1.07
N CYS A 25 -8.41 -6.53 1.38
CA CYS A 25 -7.59 -5.81 0.39
C CYS A 25 -6.44 -6.67 -0.14
N THR A 26 -5.72 -7.36 0.76
CA THR A 26 -4.60 -8.23 0.39
C THR A 26 -5.09 -9.41 -0.44
N ASP A 27 -6.20 -10.06 -0.06
CA ASP A 27 -6.83 -11.14 -0.84
C ASP A 27 -7.18 -10.66 -2.25
N LYS A 28 -7.77 -9.48 -2.35
CA LYS A 28 -8.11 -8.87 -3.62
C LYS A 28 -6.88 -8.55 -4.46
N ALA A 29 -5.82 -8.01 -3.84
CA ALA A 29 -4.57 -7.72 -4.54
C ALA A 29 -3.93 -9.00 -5.09
N VAL A 30 -3.83 -10.05 -4.28
CA VAL A 30 -3.27 -11.36 -4.70
C VAL A 30 -4.04 -11.93 -5.90
N ARG A 31 -5.37 -11.88 -5.87
CA ARG A 31 -6.20 -12.33 -6.99
C ARG A 31 -5.97 -11.50 -8.26
N LEU A 32 -5.95 -10.17 -8.14
CA LEU A 32 -5.72 -9.28 -9.28
C LEU A 32 -4.30 -9.43 -9.87
N ILE A 33 -3.29 -9.67 -9.03
CA ILE A 33 -1.92 -9.99 -9.48
C ILE A 33 -1.95 -11.24 -10.37
N ALA A 34 -2.61 -12.31 -9.91
CA ALA A 34 -2.72 -13.54 -10.69
C ALA A 34 -3.46 -13.34 -12.02
N GLU A 35 -4.57 -12.58 -12.01
CA GLU A 35 -5.34 -12.25 -13.22
C GLU A 35 -4.51 -11.44 -14.24
N CYS A 36 -3.73 -10.46 -13.77
CA CYS A 36 -2.84 -9.67 -14.63
C CYS A 36 -1.70 -10.52 -15.21
N ALA A 37 -1.12 -11.40 -14.39
CA ALA A 37 -0.05 -12.31 -14.82
C ALA A 37 -0.53 -13.28 -15.91
N GLN A 38 -1.75 -13.82 -15.80
CA GLN A 38 -2.37 -14.67 -16.83
C GLN A 38 -2.49 -13.96 -18.18
N GLN A 39 -2.58 -12.62 -18.18
CA GLN A 39 -2.60 -11.78 -19.38
C GLN A 39 -1.19 -11.36 -19.83
N GLY A 40 -0.15 -11.90 -19.21
CA GLY A 40 1.25 -11.69 -19.55
C GLY A 40 1.83 -10.36 -19.06
N ALA A 41 1.26 -9.75 -18.01
CA ALA A 41 1.83 -8.55 -17.43
C ALA A 41 3.20 -8.83 -16.79
N GLU A 42 4.19 -7.98 -17.06
CA GLU A 42 5.55 -8.03 -16.50
C GLU A 42 5.71 -7.01 -15.36
N LEU A 43 4.87 -5.97 -15.35
CA LEU A 43 4.75 -5.00 -14.27
C LEU A 43 3.27 -4.77 -13.97
N ILE A 44 2.88 -4.89 -12.71
CA ILE A 44 1.51 -4.71 -12.24
C ILE A 44 1.50 -3.55 -11.24
N VAL A 45 0.72 -2.51 -11.53
CA VAL A 45 0.70 -1.27 -10.74
C VAL A 45 -0.67 -1.07 -10.12
N PHE A 46 -0.70 -0.99 -8.80
CA PHE A 46 -1.88 -0.68 -8.00
C PHE A 46 -1.93 0.80 -7.63
N PRO A 47 -3.12 1.33 -7.30
CA PRO A 47 -3.28 2.71 -6.83
C PRO A 47 -2.54 2.99 -5.52
N GLU A 48 -2.36 4.29 -5.25
CA GLU A 48 -1.98 4.82 -3.94
C GLU A 48 -2.92 4.27 -2.85
N LEU A 49 -2.33 3.84 -1.72
CA LEU A 49 -3.09 3.38 -0.54
C LEU A 49 -4.16 2.32 -0.86
N PHE A 50 -3.85 1.38 -1.74
CA PHE A 50 -4.76 0.27 -2.03
C PHE A 50 -5.05 -0.57 -0.79
N ILE A 51 -4.10 -0.63 0.17
CA ILE A 51 -4.29 -1.29 1.45
C ILE A 51 -4.09 -0.23 2.56
N PRO A 52 -5.09 0.03 3.38
CA PRO A 52 -6.46 -0.48 3.44
C PRO A 52 -7.49 0.41 2.72
N GLY A 53 -7.06 1.21 1.79
CA GLY A 53 -7.84 2.23 1.11
C GLY A 53 -7.50 3.64 1.55
N TYR A 54 -7.70 4.59 0.64
CA TYR A 54 -7.52 6.00 0.94
C TYR A 54 -8.74 6.49 1.76
N PRO A 55 -8.55 7.12 2.94
CA PRO A 55 -9.64 7.54 3.82
C PRO A 55 -10.28 8.85 3.33
N TYR A 56 -10.78 8.83 2.10
CA TYR A 56 -11.31 10.01 1.43
C TYR A 56 -12.51 10.59 2.19
N GLY A 57 -12.44 11.91 2.47
CA GLY A 57 -13.49 12.62 3.20
C GLY A 57 -13.49 12.42 4.71
N MET A 58 -12.60 11.58 5.26
CA MET A 58 -12.48 11.42 6.72
C MET A 58 -11.62 12.52 7.33
N THR A 59 -12.06 13.04 8.45
CA THR A 59 -11.32 14.03 9.24
C THR A 59 -10.70 13.46 10.50
N PHE A 60 -11.06 12.23 10.86
CA PHE A 60 -10.68 11.60 12.15
C PHE A 60 -11.03 12.47 13.36
N GLY A 61 -12.09 13.30 13.22
CA GLY A 61 -12.51 14.26 14.25
C GLY A 61 -11.50 15.37 14.50
N PHE A 62 -10.54 15.58 13.60
CA PHE A 62 -9.48 16.55 13.78
C PHE A 62 -10.02 17.98 13.80
N THR A 63 -9.90 18.62 14.95
CA THR A 63 -10.07 20.07 15.16
C THR A 63 -9.03 20.47 16.19
N VAL A 64 -8.26 21.51 15.95
CA VAL A 64 -7.18 21.93 16.86
C VAL A 64 -7.76 22.19 18.25
N GLY A 65 -7.18 21.50 19.26
CA GLY A 65 -7.61 21.59 20.65
C GLY A 65 -8.85 20.77 21.04
N ALA A 66 -9.57 20.19 20.08
CA ALA A 66 -10.70 19.30 20.37
C ALA A 66 -10.24 17.85 20.62
N ARG A 67 -11.09 17.14 21.35
CA ARG A 67 -10.96 15.68 21.57
C ARG A 67 -12.28 15.04 21.22
N ASN A 68 -12.31 14.25 20.16
CA ASN A 68 -13.52 13.63 19.64
C ASN A 68 -13.39 12.10 19.73
N GLU A 69 -14.29 11.48 20.49
CA GLU A 69 -14.26 10.01 20.71
C GLU A 69 -14.49 9.22 19.43
N ASP A 70 -15.40 9.64 18.56
CA ASP A 70 -15.69 8.92 17.33
C ASP A 70 -14.52 9.06 16.32
N GLY A 71 -13.91 10.24 16.25
CA GLY A 71 -12.71 10.45 15.48
C GLY A 71 -11.53 9.56 15.93
N ARG A 72 -11.43 9.28 17.24
CA ARG A 72 -10.42 8.35 17.77
C ARG A 72 -10.70 6.91 17.37
N LYS A 73 -11.96 6.48 17.36
CA LYS A 73 -12.36 5.15 16.89
C LYS A 73 -12.05 4.98 15.40
N ASP A 74 -12.38 5.99 14.58
CA ASP A 74 -12.06 6.01 13.17
C ASP A 74 -10.55 5.92 12.95
N TRP A 75 -9.77 6.70 13.71
CA TRP A 75 -8.31 6.65 13.68
C TRP A 75 -7.78 5.26 14.04
N GLN A 76 -8.28 4.67 15.13
CA GLN A 76 -7.87 3.34 15.57
C GLN A 76 -8.18 2.30 14.50
N LEU A 77 -9.38 2.34 13.91
CA LEU A 77 -9.79 1.43 12.83
C LEU A 77 -8.80 1.53 11.66
N TYR A 78 -8.43 2.75 11.27
CA TYR A 78 -7.47 2.96 10.19
C TYR A 78 -6.06 2.45 10.54
N CYS A 79 -5.58 2.74 11.75
CA CYS A 79 -4.30 2.25 12.26
C CYS A 79 -4.23 0.72 12.30
N ASP A 80 -5.29 0.07 12.78
CA ASP A 80 -5.34 -1.40 12.91
C ASP A 80 -5.38 -2.09 11.55
N ASN A 81 -5.87 -1.39 10.53
CA ASN A 81 -5.89 -1.85 9.15
C ASN A 81 -4.71 -1.34 8.29
N SER A 82 -3.83 -0.52 8.83
CA SER A 82 -2.52 -0.24 8.22
C SER A 82 -1.58 -1.42 8.44
N ILE A 83 -0.72 -1.71 7.47
CA ILE A 83 0.14 -2.89 7.51
C ILE A 83 1.51 -2.60 8.09
N VAL A 84 2.08 -3.58 8.79
CA VAL A 84 3.50 -3.52 9.22
C VAL A 84 4.37 -4.10 8.10
N VAL A 85 5.50 -3.46 7.84
CA VAL A 85 6.45 -3.87 6.80
C VAL A 85 7.83 -4.12 7.44
N PRO A 86 8.37 -5.36 7.34
CA PRO A 86 7.75 -6.58 6.82
C PRO A 86 6.65 -7.14 7.74
N GLY A 87 5.71 -7.89 7.18
CA GLY A 87 4.60 -8.50 7.92
C GLY A 87 3.77 -9.44 7.05
N PRO A 88 2.70 -10.04 7.61
CA PRO A 88 1.93 -11.09 6.93
C PRO A 88 1.37 -10.67 5.57
N GLU A 89 0.91 -9.43 5.44
CA GLU A 89 0.38 -8.90 4.20
C GLU A 89 1.48 -8.80 3.13
N THR A 90 2.68 -8.33 3.52
CA THR A 90 3.82 -8.23 2.61
C THR A 90 4.36 -9.59 2.19
N GLU A 91 4.35 -10.60 3.07
CA GLU A 91 4.72 -11.97 2.74
C GLU A 91 3.79 -12.56 1.67
N ARG A 92 2.50 -12.32 1.79
CA ARG A 92 1.49 -12.78 0.83
C ARG A 92 1.64 -12.09 -0.53
N LEU A 93 1.90 -10.79 -0.54
CA LEU A 93 2.15 -10.02 -1.76
C LEU A 93 3.45 -10.47 -2.45
N ALA A 94 4.51 -10.71 -1.68
CA ALA A 94 5.77 -11.25 -2.15
C ALA A 94 5.59 -12.63 -2.81
N ALA A 95 4.83 -13.52 -2.17
CA ALA A 95 4.50 -14.82 -2.73
C ALA A 95 3.69 -14.70 -4.04
N ALA A 96 2.75 -13.76 -4.10
CA ALA A 96 1.96 -13.52 -5.31
C ALA A 96 2.81 -12.95 -6.46
N ALA A 97 3.70 -12.00 -6.19
CA ALA A 97 4.63 -11.45 -7.18
C ALA A 97 5.55 -12.55 -7.73
N LYS A 98 6.08 -13.41 -6.84
CA LYS A 98 6.89 -14.56 -7.21
C LYS A 98 6.13 -15.56 -8.08
N ALA A 99 4.92 -15.91 -7.71
CA ALA A 99 4.08 -16.82 -8.49
C ALA A 99 3.71 -16.25 -9.86
N ALA A 100 3.53 -14.92 -9.94
CA ALA A 100 3.28 -14.20 -11.18
C ALA A 100 4.52 -14.05 -12.06
N GLY A 101 5.73 -14.14 -11.48
CA GLY A 101 6.98 -13.82 -12.17
C GLY A 101 7.05 -12.37 -12.68
N ALA A 102 6.35 -11.45 -12.01
CA ALA A 102 6.16 -10.06 -12.41
C ALA A 102 6.54 -9.09 -11.29
N TYR A 103 6.94 -7.88 -11.67
CA TYR A 103 7.06 -6.78 -10.72
C TYR A 103 5.67 -6.33 -10.27
N VAL A 104 5.52 -6.06 -8.98
CA VAL A 104 4.27 -5.53 -8.40
C VAL A 104 4.58 -4.25 -7.64
N SER A 105 3.95 -3.14 -8.04
CA SER A 105 3.98 -1.87 -7.31
C SER A 105 2.61 -1.63 -6.68
N ILE A 106 2.57 -1.44 -5.35
CA ILE A 106 1.32 -1.29 -4.61
C ILE A 106 1.44 -0.25 -3.51
N GLY A 107 0.49 0.70 -3.51
CA GLY A 107 0.37 1.71 -2.46
C GLY A 107 -0.27 1.15 -1.19
N VAL A 108 0.30 1.47 -0.04
CA VAL A 108 -0.17 1.00 1.27
C VAL A 108 -0.09 2.08 2.34
N SER A 109 -0.94 1.98 3.36
CA SER A 109 -0.69 2.66 4.64
C SER A 109 0.19 1.74 5.48
N GLU A 110 1.47 2.11 5.61
CA GLU A 110 2.42 1.40 6.45
C GLU A 110 2.30 1.91 7.88
N ARG A 111 2.29 0.99 8.84
CA ARG A 111 2.40 1.31 10.27
C ARG A 111 3.77 0.90 10.76
N ASP A 112 4.57 1.86 11.22
CA ASP A 112 5.84 1.57 11.87
C ASP A 112 5.61 0.72 13.13
N GLY A 113 6.30 -0.40 13.20
CA GLY A 113 6.10 -1.38 14.26
C GLY A 113 6.62 -0.95 15.64
N VAL A 114 7.42 0.12 15.70
CA VAL A 114 8.03 0.64 16.94
C VAL A 114 7.31 1.89 17.43
N THR A 115 7.15 2.86 16.54
CA THR A 115 6.58 4.18 16.90
C THR A 115 5.06 4.23 16.72
N GLY A 116 4.49 3.33 15.92
CA GLY A 116 3.09 3.36 15.52
C GLY A 116 2.75 4.46 14.50
N THR A 117 3.75 5.21 14.03
CA THR A 117 3.55 6.23 13.00
C THR A 117 3.06 5.58 11.72
N LEU A 118 2.07 6.20 11.07
CA LEU A 118 1.62 5.78 9.75
C LEU A 118 2.42 6.50 8.67
N TYR A 119 2.72 5.79 7.59
CA TYR A 119 3.35 6.35 6.39
C TYR A 119 2.55 5.95 5.15
N ASN A 120 2.38 6.91 4.24
CA ASN A 120 1.91 6.61 2.90
C ASN A 120 3.09 6.04 2.12
N ALA A 121 3.06 4.75 1.85
CA ALA A 121 4.18 4.03 1.27
C ALA A 121 3.83 3.34 -0.04
N ASN A 122 4.82 3.19 -0.91
CA ASN A 122 4.76 2.33 -2.08
C ASN A 122 5.72 1.16 -1.90
N LEU A 123 5.19 -0.04 -2.06
CA LEU A 123 5.95 -1.28 -2.01
C LEU A 123 6.17 -1.78 -3.43
N ILE A 124 7.41 -2.19 -3.73
CA ILE A 124 7.77 -2.79 -5.01
C ILE A 124 8.31 -4.20 -4.73
N PHE A 125 7.60 -5.20 -5.24
CA PHE A 125 8.04 -6.59 -5.19
C PHE A 125 8.65 -6.98 -6.54
N CYS A 126 9.81 -7.63 -6.48
CA CYS A 126 10.49 -8.18 -7.66
C CYS A 126 9.87 -9.52 -8.08
N PRO A 127 10.12 -10.00 -9.31
CA PRO A 127 9.60 -11.29 -9.81
C PRO A 127 10.04 -12.52 -9.03
N ASP A 128 11.09 -12.41 -8.22
CA ASP A 128 11.56 -13.48 -7.31
C ASP A 128 10.89 -13.43 -5.93
N GLY A 129 10.03 -12.44 -5.69
CA GLY A 129 9.35 -12.17 -4.42
C GLY A 129 10.15 -11.26 -3.48
N THR A 130 11.31 -10.76 -3.86
CA THR A 130 12.08 -9.82 -3.05
C THR A 130 11.34 -8.48 -2.95
N LEU A 131 11.21 -7.94 -1.74
CA LEU A 131 10.74 -6.58 -1.52
C LEU A 131 11.92 -5.61 -1.70
N ALA A 132 11.78 -4.68 -2.65
CA ALA A 132 12.71 -3.57 -2.80
C ALA A 132 12.66 -2.62 -1.60
N PRO A 133 13.64 -1.73 -1.40
CA PRO A 133 13.56 -0.71 -0.36
C PRO A 133 12.22 0.04 -0.40
N VAL A 134 11.58 0.17 0.76
CA VAL A 134 10.27 0.81 0.87
C VAL A 134 10.39 2.29 0.54
N HIS A 135 9.56 2.77 -0.38
CA HIS A 135 9.44 4.19 -0.65
C HIS A 135 8.28 4.78 0.18
N ARG A 136 8.59 5.61 1.15
CA ARG A 136 7.61 6.40 1.91
C ARG A 136 7.46 7.78 1.27
N LYS A 137 6.24 8.24 1.09
CA LYS A 137 5.93 9.59 0.59
C LYS A 137 6.64 10.64 1.45
N LEU A 138 7.56 11.40 0.85
CA LEU A 138 8.40 12.34 1.60
C LEU A 138 7.58 13.40 2.32
N LYS A 139 6.56 13.93 1.65
CA LYS A 139 5.70 15.00 2.17
C LYS A 139 4.22 14.69 1.89
N PRO A 140 3.47 14.22 2.87
CA PRO A 140 2.02 14.15 2.76
C PRO A 140 1.41 15.52 2.44
N THR A 141 0.38 15.53 1.63
CA THR A 141 -0.19 16.78 1.08
C THR A 141 -1.33 17.30 1.95
N GLY A 142 -1.26 18.57 2.39
CA GLY A 142 -2.38 19.21 3.09
C GLY A 142 -2.86 18.42 4.31
N ALA A 143 -4.15 18.03 4.31
CA ALA A 143 -4.77 17.28 5.39
C ALA A 143 -4.24 15.84 5.58
N GLU A 144 -3.55 15.27 4.60
CA GLU A 144 -2.88 13.96 4.74
C GLU A 144 -1.90 13.94 5.93
N ARG A 145 -1.33 15.09 6.30
CA ARG A 145 -0.40 15.23 7.43
C ARG A 145 -1.04 14.94 8.78
N VAL A 146 -2.35 14.90 8.86
CA VAL A 146 -3.07 14.45 10.05
C VAL A 146 -2.99 12.92 10.20
N VAL A 147 -2.77 12.22 9.09
CA VAL A 147 -2.77 10.77 9.02
C VAL A 147 -1.36 10.20 8.94
N TRP A 148 -0.55 10.71 7.99
CA TRP A 148 0.77 10.16 7.70
C TRP A 148 1.88 11.12 8.07
N GLY A 149 2.95 10.55 8.61
CA GLY A 149 4.19 11.28 8.90
C GLY A 149 4.98 11.61 7.65
N ASP A 150 5.81 12.65 7.76
CA ASP A 150 6.86 12.95 6.78
C ASP A 150 7.91 11.84 6.81
N ALA A 151 8.37 11.38 5.66
CA ALA A 151 9.51 10.49 5.58
C ALA A 151 10.82 11.28 5.45
N ASP A 152 11.89 10.71 5.98
CA ASP A 152 13.25 11.25 5.86
C ASP A 152 13.97 10.74 4.61
N ARG A 153 13.48 9.62 4.04
CA ARG A 153 14.02 8.98 2.84
C ARG A 153 12.88 8.50 1.94
N GLY A 154 13.04 8.73 0.67
CA GLY A 154 12.18 8.22 -0.38
C GLY A 154 12.78 7.05 -1.13
#